data_dc92e9dc98eda5363386237479d1b918
#
_entry.id   dc92e9dc98eda5363386237479d1b918
#
_cell.length_a   1.000
_cell.length_b   1.000
_cell.length_c   1.000
_cell.angle_alpha   90.00
_cell.angle_beta   90.00
_cell.angle_gamma   90.00
#
_symmetry.space_group_name_H-M   'P 1'
#
loop_
_entity.id
_entity.type
_entity.pdbx_description
1 polymer ?
#
loop_
_entity_poly.entity_id
_entity_poly.type
_entity_poly.pdbx_seq_one_letter_code
_entity_poly.pdbx_strand_id
1 'polypeptide(L)'
;MTRTAAPRKPRARSQARIDSILDAARTLLASEGASLSIYSVAERAGIPPSSVYHFFASVPALLEALTADIHAAFRASLQAPIEHESLESWRDLSQVVEMRMLDIYNADAAARQLILAQHGLTEINQADRQHDIELGHLMLEVFNRHFHLPTLPDDVDVFALAMELGDRVYARSVQLHGEITPRMAVEGMRVFDAYVGLYLPPFLMKRSVPAMG
;
A
#
# COMPACT_ATOMS: atom_id res chain seq x y z
N MET A 1 -39.27 -12.97 -25.42
CA MET A 1 -39.31 -11.95 -24.35
C MET A 1 -38.45 -12.45 -23.19
N THR A 2 -37.20 -12.01 -23.16
CA THR A 2 -36.20 -12.47 -22.16
C THR A 2 -36.25 -11.48 -20.99
N ARG A 3 -36.73 -11.95 -19.83
CA ARG A 3 -36.73 -11.15 -18.58
C ARG A 3 -35.31 -10.92 -18.09
N THR A 4 -34.85 -9.71 -18.18
CA THR A 4 -33.60 -9.23 -17.58
C THR A 4 -33.69 -9.34 -16.06
N ALA A 5 -32.84 -10.14 -15.46
CA ALA A 5 -32.72 -10.31 -14.00
C ALA A 5 -32.28 -8.98 -13.37
N ALA A 6 -33.05 -8.47 -12.40
CA ALA A 6 -32.70 -7.28 -11.64
C ALA A 6 -31.47 -7.50 -10.75
N PRO A 7 -30.55 -6.51 -10.63
CA PRO A 7 -29.24 -6.71 -10.03
C PRO A 7 -29.29 -6.73 -8.49
N ARG A 8 -28.82 -7.79 -7.91
CA ARG A 8 -27.87 -7.96 -6.79
C ARG A 8 -27.85 -6.88 -5.67
N LYS A 9 -29.00 -6.56 -5.09
CA LYS A 9 -29.09 -5.73 -3.86
C LYS A 9 -28.36 -6.35 -2.62
N PRO A 10 -28.22 -7.69 -2.43
CA PRO A 10 -27.54 -8.22 -1.24
C PRO A 10 -26.04 -7.99 -1.19
N ARG A 11 -25.32 -8.12 -2.33
CA ARG A 11 -23.85 -7.93 -2.37
C ARG A 11 -23.42 -6.48 -2.11
N ALA A 12 -24.14 -5.52 -2.68
CA ALA A 12 -23.82 -4.09 -2.47
C ALA A 12 -24.05 -3.67 -1.01
N ARG A 13 -25.09 -4.20 -0.34
CA ARG A 13 -25.34 -3.93 1.09
C ARG A 13 -24.30 -4.59 1.99
N SER A 14 -23.85 -5.80 1.63
CA SER A 14 -22.78 -6.50 2.36
C SER A 14 -21.47 -5.75 2.24
N GLN A 15 -21.10 -5.29 1.03
CA GLN A 15 -19.89 -4.51 0.80
C GLN A 15 -19.94 -3.20 1.59
N ALA A 16 -20.99 -2.41 1.47
CA ALA A 16 -21.14 -1.16 2.22
C ALA A 16 -21.04 -1.37 3.75
N ARG A 17 -21.46 -2.54 4.24
CA ARG A 17 -21.32 -2.89 5.66
C ARG A 17 -19.86 -3.20 6.02
N ILE A 18 -19.15 -3.95 5.19
CA ILE A 18 -17.71 -4.21 5.33
C ILE A 18 -16.94 -2.88 5.34
N ASP A 19 -17.19 -2.02 4.34
CA ASP A 19 -16.54 -0.72 4.22
C ASP A 19 -16.75 0.13 5.49
N SER A 20 -17.98 0.18 6.02
CA SER A 20 -18.30 0.90 7.26
C SER A 20 -17.55 0.35 8.49
N ILE A 21 -17.34 -0.96 8.56
CA ILE A 21 -16.58 -1.60 9.65
C ILE A 21 -15.08 -1.26 9.52
N LEU A 22 -14.52 -1.35 8.30
CA LEU A 22 -13.13 -1.00 8.04
C LEU A 22 -12.85 0.48 8.31
N ASP A 23 -13.74 1.38 7.93
CA ASP A 23 -13.63 2.82 8.21
C ASP A 23 -13.65 3.12 9.72
N ALA A 24 -14.52 2.41 10.47
CA ALA A 24 -14.56 2.53 11.93
C ALA A 24 -13.26 2.04 12.57
N ALA A 25 -12.73 0.90 12.13
CA ALA A 25 -11.46 0.35 12.60
C ALA A 25 -10.29 1.29 12.28
N ARG A 26 -10.25 1.83 11.04
CA ARG A 26 -9.27 2.82 10.59
C ARG A 26 -9.25 4.06 11.48
N THR A 27 -10.43 4.58 11.79
CA THR A 27 -10.57 5.76 12.66
C THR A 27 -10.07 5.50 14.09
N LEU A 28 -10.40 4.33 14.65
CA LEU A 28 -9.96 3.94 15.99
C LEU A 28 -8.46 3.75 16.08
N LEU A 29 -7.85 3.09 15.10
CA LEU A 29 -6.39 2.95 15.02
C LEU A 29 -5.69 4.30 14.95
N ALA A 30 -6.26 5.26 14.23
CA ALA A 30 -5.69 6.60 14.13
C ALA A 30 -5.73 7.38 15.45
N SER A 31 -6.73 7.11 16.32
CA SER A 31 -6.95 7.87 17.56
C SER A 31 -6.45 7.17 18.82
N GLU A 32 -6.59 5.85 18.92
CA GLU A 32 -6.39 5.07 20.14
C GLU A 32 -5.19 4.13 20.08
N GLY A 33 -4.53 4.02 18.93
CA GLY A 33 -3.41 3.10 18.75
C GLY A 33 -3.88 1.63 18.76
N ALA A 34 -3.09 0.73 19.35
CA ALA A 34 -3.23 -0.73 19.21
C ALA A 34 -4.39 -1.38 20.03
N SER A 35 -5.23 -0.62 20.76
CA SER A 35 -6.29 -1.20 21.59
C SER A 35 -7.63 -1.37 20.86
N LEU A 36 -7.60 -1.99 19.68
CA LEU A 36 -8.81 -2.26 18.89
C LEU A 36 -9.57 -3.46 19.46
N SER A 37 -10.91 -3.36 19.57
CA SER A 37 -11.80 -4.46 19.92
C SER A 37 -13.01 -4.50 18.97
N ILE A 38 -13.61 -5.69 18.80
CA ILE A 38 -14.86 -5.83 18.00
C ILE A 38 -15.97 -4.93 18.57
N TYR A 39 -16.00 -4.74 19.88
CA TYR A 39 -17.00 -3.89 20.54
C TYR A 39 -16.80 -2.41 20.24
N SER A 40 -15.56 -1.90 20.33
CA SER A 40 -15.26 -0.49 19.99
C SER A 40 -15.52 -0.20 18.52
N VAL A 41 -15.18 -1.14 17.62
CA VAL A 41 -15.48 -1.02 16.19
C VAL A 41 -16.98 -1.02 15.93
N ALA A 42 -17.75 -1.91 16.56
CA ALA A 42 -19.20 -1.97 16.45
C ALA A 42 -19.87 -0.66 16.91
N GLU A 43 -19.44 -0.15 18.06
CA GLU A 43 -19.90 1.13 18.60
C GLU A 43 -19.61 2.28 17.63
N ARG A 44 -18.38 2.37 17.16
CA ARG A 44 -17.95 3.40 16.19
C ARG A 44 -18.70 3.32 14.86
N ALA A 45 -18.96 2.11 14.36
CA ALA A 45 -19.71 1.86 13.12
C ALA A 45 -21.24 2.02 13.31
N GLY A 46 -21.74 2.18 14.54
CA GLY A 46 -23.17 2.28 14.83
C GLY A 46 -23.95 1.00 14.53
N ILE A 47 -23.33 -0.16 14.73
CA ILE A 47 -23.93 -1.47 14.45
C ILE A 47 -23.77 -2.44 15.64
N PRO A 48 -24.65 -3.47 15.77
CA PRO A 48 -24.46 -4.47 16.81
C PRO A 48 -23.14 -5.25 16.64
N PRO A 49 -22.45 -5.63 17.75
CA PRO A 49 -21.25 -6.47 17.69
C PRO A 49 -21.42 -7.77 16.92
N SER A 50 -22.61 -8.39 16.99
CA SER A 50 -22.96 -9.59 16.20
C SER A 50 -22.87 -9.38 14.69
N SER A 51 -23.13 -8.15 14.23
CA SER A 51 -22.96 -7.78 12.81
C SER A 51 -21.50 -7.72 12.42
N VAL A 52 -20.61 -7.25 13.31
CA VAL A 52 -19.16 -7.26 13.04
C VAL A 52 -18.64 -8.69 13.04
N TYR A 53 -19.01 -9.52 14.05
CA TYR A 53 -18.63 -10.93 14.10
C TYR A 53 -19.09 -11.74 12.89
N HIS A 54 -20.18 -11.34 12.24
CA HIS A 54 -20.64 -11.98 11.01
C HIS A 54 -19.64 -11.84 9.85
N PHE A 55 -18.90 -10.74 9.79
CA PHE A 55 -17.92 -10.45 8.75
C PHE A 55 -16.48 -10.76 9.17
N PHE A 56 -16.16 -10.51 10.43
CA PHE A 56 -14.81 -10.64 10.99
C PHE A 56 -14.88 -11.40 12.31
N ALA A 57 -14.40 -12.64 12.29
CA ALA A 57 -14.48 -13.54 13.45
C ALA A 57 -13.62 -13.07 14.64
N SER A 58 -12.61 -12.23 14.38
CA SER A 58 -11.67 -11.75 15.39
C SER A 58 -11.06 -10.41 14.99
N VAL A 59 -10.39 -9.73 15.94
CA VAL A 59 -9.61 -8.52 15.65
C VAL A 59 -8.48 -8.78 14.65
N PRO A 60 -7.67 -9.87 14.74
CA PRO A 60 -6.70 -10.18 13.71
C PRO A 60 -7.30 -10.27 12.29
N ALA A 61 -8.44 -10.97 12.13
CA ALA A 61 -9.11 -11.06 10.82
C ALA A 61 -9.58 -9.69 10.30
N LEU A 62 -10.00 -8.80 11.19
CA LEU A 62 -10.36 -7.43 10.82
C LEU A 62 -9.12 -6.61 10.42
N LEU A 63 -8.02 -6.74 11.15
CA LEU A 63 -6.76 -6.05 10.83
C LEU A 63 -6.16 -6.56 9.51
N GLU A 64 -6.21 -7.87 9.26
CA GLU A 64 -5.81 -8.47 7.98
C GLU A 64 -6.60 -7.89 6.80
N ALA A 65 -7.93 -7.78 6.94
CA ALA A 65 -8.77 -7.17 5.91
C ALA A 65 -8.47 -5.68 5.72
N LEU A 66 -8.20 -4.94 6.79
CA LEU A 66 -7.81 -3.53 6.71
C LEU A 66 -6.44 -3.36 6.05
N THR A 67 -5.46 -4.22 6.37
CA THR A 67 -4.15 -4.26 5.71
C THR A 67 -4.31 -4.53 4.22
N ALA A 68 -5.13 -5.50 3.83
CA ALA A 68 -5.42 -5.78 2.42
C ALA A 68 -6.06 -4.59 1.68
N ASP A 69 -6.92 -3.81 2.35
CA ASP A 69 -7.51 -2.59 1.79
C ASP A 69 -6.45 -1.49 1.60
N ILE A 70 -5.54 -1.32 2.55
CA ILE A 70 -4.40 -0.39 2.44
C ILE A 70 -3.50 -0.80 1.27
N HIS A 71 -3.14 -2.07 1.14
CA HIS A 71 -2.34 -2.56 0.02
C HIS A 71 -3.06 -2.41 -1.34
N ALA A 72 -4.40 -2.51 -1.36
CA ALA A 72 -5.16 -2.20 -2.57
C ALA A 72 -5.02 -0.71 -2.97
N ALA A 73 -4.94 0.21 -2.01
CA ALA A 73 -4.66 1.62 -2.29
C ALA A 73 -3.26 1.84 -2.85
N PHE A 74 -2.24 1.15 -2.31
CA PHE A 74 -0.88 1.19 -2.86
C PHE A 74 -0.84 0.66 -4.31
N ARG A 75 -1.46 -0.49 -4.59
CA ARG A 75 -1.55 -1.04 -5.96
C ARG A 75 -2.23 -0.06 -6.91
N ALA A 76 -3.35 0.51 -6.51
CA ALA A 76 -4.08 1.49 -7.33
C ALA A 76 -3.22 2.74 -7.63
N SER A 77 -2.46 3.20 -6.66
CA SER A 77 -1.55 4.34 -6.78
C SER A 77 -0.40 4.05 -7.76
N LEU A 78 0.22 2.86 -7.69
CA LEU A 78 1.25 2.43 -8.62
C LEU A 78 0.73 2.25 -10.06
N GLN A 79 -0.52 1.80 -10.20
CA GLN A 79 -1.17 1.62 -11.51
C GLN A 79 -1.71 2.92 -12.12
N ALA A 80 -1.79 3.98 -11.33
CA ALA A 80 -2.26 5.28 -11.84
C ALA A 80 -1.35 5.79 -12.97
N PRO A 81 -1.89 6.43 -14.02
CA PRO A 81 -1.10 6.91 -15.13
C PRO A 81 0.05 7.82 -14.71
N ILE A 82 1.20 7.62 -15.34
CA ILE A 82 2.39 8.47 -15.18
C ILE A 82 2.68 9.09 -16.55
N GLU A 83 2.89 10.39 -16.56
CA GLU A 83 3.17 11.11 -17.78
C GLU A 83 4.59 10.81 -18.25
N HIS A 84 4.69 9.97 -19.28
CA HIS A 84 5.97 9.46 -19.78
C HIS A 84 6.89 10.58 -20.27
N GLU A 85 6.34 11.61 -20.89
CA GLU A 85 7.11 12.71 -21.49
C GLU A 85 7.85 13.54 -20.43
N SER A 86 7.30 13.63 -19.22
CA SER A 86 7.91 14.37 -18.12
C SER A 86 9.12 13.67 -17.47
N LEU A 87 9.32 12.38 -17.75
CA LEU A 87 10.42 11.60 -17.19
C LEU A 87 11.69 11.80 -18.00
N GLU A 88 12.77 12.25 -17.40
CA GLU A 88 14.10 12.32 -18.03
C GLU A 88 14.95 11.10 -17.71
N SER A 89 14.76 10.54 -16.52
CA SER A 89 15.48 9.39 -15.97
C SER A 89 14.58 8.45 -15.19
N TRP A 90 15.10 7.26 -14.89
CA TRP A 90 14.40 6.34 -14.01
C TRP A 90 14.27 6.89 -12.56
N ARG A 91 15.13 7.85 -12.16
CA ARG A 91 15.01 8.51 -10.86
C ARG A 91 13.81 9.44 -10.76
N ASP A 92 13.42 10.07 -11.87
CA ASP A 92 12.18 10.86 -11.90
C ASP A 92 10.96 9.96 -11.72
N LEU A 93 10.99 8.77 -12.34
CA LEU A 93 9.97 7.76 -12.13
C LEU A 93 9.95 7.25 -10.68
N SER A 94 11.12 6.97 -10.11
CA SER A 94 11.29 6.61 -8.71
C SER A 94 10.67 7.66 -7.80
N GLN A 95 10.98 8.93 -8.02
CA GLN A 95 10.43 10.04 -7.24
C GLN A 95 8.89 10.09 -7.32
N VAL A 96 8.31 9.93 -8.51
CA VAL A 96 6.85 9.92 -8.67
C VAL A 96 6.21 8.77 -7.89
N VAL A 97 6.78 7.58 -7.99
CA VAL A 97 6.28 6.37 -7.32
C VAL A 97 6.39 6.52 -5.80
N GLU A 98 7.57 6.90 -5.31
CA GLU A 98 7.83 7.08 -3.87
C GLU A 98 6.94 8.16 -3.25
N MET A 99 6.74 9.29 -3.94
CA MET A 99 5.84 10.34 -3.47
C MET A 99 4.40 9.83 -3.33
N ARG A 100 3.92 9.03 -4.29
CA ARG A 100 2.57 8.42 -4.23
C ARG A 100 2.42 7.45 -3.06
N MET A 101 3.46 6.69 -2.74
CA MET A 101 3.47 5.80 -1.57
C MET A 101 3.44 6.63 -0.27
N LEU A 102 4.26 7.67 -0.19
CA LEU A 102 4.28 8.61 0.95
C LEU A 102 2.93 9.32 1.15
N ASP A 103 2.25 9.70 0.08
CA ASP A 103 0.93 10.33 0.15
C ASP A 103 -0.09 9.42 0.84
N ILE A 104 -0.05 8.10 0.58
CA ILE A 104 -0.91 7.13 1.26
C ILE A 104 -0.57 7.08 2.75
N TYR A 105 0.71 6.95 3.12
CA TYR A 105 1.12 6.97 4.52
C TYR A 105 0.75 8.27 5.22
N ASN A 106 0.88 9.41 4.56
CA ASN A 106 0.55 10.72 5.14
C ASN A 106 -0.97 10.88 5.33
N ALA A 107 -1.76 10.40 4.38
CA ALA A 107 -3.21 10.50 4.44
C ALA A 107 -3.86 9.51 5.43
N ASP A 108 -3.22 8.34 5.65
CA ASP A 108 -3.78 7.24 6.43
C ASP A 108 -2.93 6.88 7.64
N ALA A 109 -3.37 7.31 8.83
CA ALA A 109 -2.72 6.95 10.08
C ALA A 109 -2.79 5.43 10.37
N ALA A 110 -3.83 4.72 9.90
CA ALA A 110 -3.91 3.28 10.05
C ALA A 110 -2.86 2.57 9.20
N ALA A 111 -2.55 3.08 7.99
CA ALA A 111 -1.45 2.57 7.18
C ALA A 111 -0.11 2.70 7.92
N ARG A 112 0.17 3.86 8.52
CA ARG A 112 1.38 4.03 9.35
C ARG A 112 1.44 3.07 10.53
N GLN A 113 0.30 2.84 11.20
CA GLN A 113 0.23 1.95 12.36
C GLN A 113 0.37 0.48 11.98
N LEU A 114 -0.28 0.03 10.94
CA LEU A 114 -0.31 -1.38 10.54
C LEU A 114 0.95 -1.79 9.76
N ILE A 115 1.40 -0.97 8.83
CA ILE A 115 2.54 -1.31 7.97
C ILE A 115 3.87 -0.91 8.63
N LEU A 116 3.98 0.33 9.15
CA LEU A 116 5.26 0.85 9.63
C LEU A 116 5.51 0.65 11.12
N ALA A 117 4.47 0.72 11.98
CA ALA A 117 4.68 0.69 13.44
C ALA A 117 4.55 -0.71 14.05
N GLN A 118 3.77 -1.62 13.46
CA GLN A 118 3.49 -2.93 14.06
C GLN A 118 4.43 -4.02 13.52
N HIS A 119 5.39 -4.42 14.33
CA HIS A 119 6.27 -5.57 14.06
C HIS A 119 5.91 -6.82 14.89
N GLY A 120 4.70 -6.89 15.46
CA GLY A 120 4.40 -7.84 16.52
C GLY A 120 3.38 -8.95 16.23
N LEU A 121 2.60 -8.87 15.17
CA LEU A 121 1.60 -9.91 14.85
C LEU A 121 2.09 -10.76 13.67
N THR A 122 2.35 -12.04 13.91
CA THR A 122 2.94 -12.97 12.92
C THR A 122 2.07 -13.13 11.69
N GLU A 123 0.74 -13.12 11.85
CA GLU A 123 -0.21 -13.25 10.74
C GLU A 123 -0.19 -12.02 9.83
N ILE A 124 -0.13 -10.82 10.40
CA ILE A 124 -0.03 -9.57 9.64
C ILE A 124 1.29 -9.52 8.90
N ASN A 125 2.41 -9.89 9.54
CA ASN A 125 3.73 -9.89 8.92
C ASN A 125 3.84 -10.87 7.74
N GLN A 126 3.08 -11.96 7.72
CA GLN A 126 3.09 -12.89 6.60
C GLN A 126 2.26 -12.37 5.41
N ALA A 127 1.09 -11.79 5.68
CA ALA A 127 0.27 -11.13 4.66
C ALA A 127 1.01 -9.92 4.06
N ASP A 128 1.65 -9.13 4.90
CA ASP A 128 2.43 -7.94 4.51
C ASP A 128 3.57 -8.33 3.56
N ARG A 129 4.38 -9.33 3.90
CA ARG A 129 5.45 -9.81 3.01
C ARG A 129 4.97 -10.29 1.64
N GLN A 130 3.80 -10.95 1.58
CA GLN A 130 3.24 -11.37 0.30
C GLN A 130 2.84 -10.15 -0.56
N HIS A 131 2.28 -9.14 0.08
CA HIS A 131 1.94 -7.88 -0.58
C HIS A 131 3.16 -7.09 -1.02
N ASP A 132 4.24 -7.08 -0.23
CA ASP A 132 5.51 -6.43 -0.61
C ASP A 132 6.10 -7.03 -1.88
N ILE A 133 6.06 -8.37 -2.01
CA ILE A 133 6.47 -9.06 -3.24
C ILE A 133 5.58 -8.65 -4.42
N GLU A 134 4.26 -8.62 -4.24
CA GLU A 134 3.31 -8.19 -5.28
C GLU A 134 3.54 -6.73 -5.70
N LEU A 135 3.78 -5.84 -4.75
CA LEU A 135 4.09 -4.44 -5.01
C LEU A 135 5.45 -4.28 -5.69
N GLY A 136 6.46 -5.05 -5.28
CA GLY A 136 7.77 -5.09 -5.93
C GLY A 136 7.70 -5.50 -7.40
N HIS A 137 6.94 -6.56 -7.71
CA HIS A 137 6.68 -6.97 -9.09
C HIS A 137 5.94 -5.88 -9.87
N LEU A 138 4.92 -5.27 -9.29
CA LEU A 138 4.18 -4.18 -9.93
C LEU A 138 5.08 -2.97 -10.20
N MET A 139 5.96 -2.65 -9.27
CA MET A 139 6.93 -1.57 -9.44
C MET A 139 7.92 -1.87 -10.58
N LEU A 140 8.43 -3.11 -10.64
CA LEU A 140 9.24 -3.57 -11.77
C LEU A 140 8.51 -3.40 -13.11
N GLU A 141 7.22 -3.76 -13.17
CA GLU A 141 6.38 -3.56 -14.36
C GLU A 141 6.25 -2.08 -14.72
N VAL A 142 6.02 -1.20 -13.73
CA VAL A 142 5.93 0.25 -13.94
C VAL A 142 7.24 0.78 -14.52
N PHE A 143 8.38 0.43 -13.94
CA PHE A 143 9.69 0.85 -14.44
C PHE A 143 9.95 0.32 -15.85
N ASN A 144 9.66 -0.97 -16.08
CA ASN A 144 9.84 -1.59 -17.41
C ASN A 144 8.87 -1.06 -18.48
N ARG A 145 7.76 -0.44 -18.09
CA ARG A 145 6.85 0.24 -19.03
C ARG A 145 7.47 1.53 -19.58
N HIS A 146 8.28 2.22 -18.81
CA HIS A 146 8.86 3.50 -19.18
C HIS A 146 10.30 3.40 -19.67
N PHE A 147 11.09 2.43 -19.21
CA PHE A 147 12.51 2.28 -19.50
C PHE A 147 12.88 0.85 -19.93
N HIS A 148 13.95 0.72 -20.71
CA HIS A 148 14.57 -0.56 -20.99
C HIS A 148 15.48 -0.94 -19.82
N LEU A 149 15.00 -1.81 -18.94
CA LEU A 149 15.74 -2.27 -17.77
C LEU A 149 16.81 -3.30 -18.20
N PRO A 150 17.96 -3.35 -17.51
CA PRO A 150 18.91 -4.46 -17.63
C PRO A 150 18.30 -5.75 -17.05
N THR A 151 18.93 -6.87 -17.31
CA THR A 151 18.59 -8.14 -16.64
C THR A 151 18.89 -7.98 -15.15
N LEU A 152 17.88 -8.18 -14.32
CA LEU A 152 18.00 -8.22 -12.87
C LEU A 152 18.27 -9.67 -12.41
N PRO A 153 18.81 -9.86 -11.18
CA PRO A 153 18.96 -11.20 -10.59
C PRO A 153 17.60 -11.91 -10.47
N ASP A 154 17.57 -13.21 -10.73
CA ASP A 154 16.37 -14.03 -10.62
C ASP A 154 16.07 -14.48 -9.18
N ASP A 155 17.07 -14.43 -8.32
CA ASP A 155 17.04 -14.89 -6.92
C ASP A 155 16.82 -13.75 -5.90
N VAL A 156 16.69 -12.50 -6.38
CA VAL A 156 16.49 -11.31 -5.54
C VAL A 156 15.40 -10.43 -6.13
N ASP A 157 14.33 -10.19 -5.38
CA ASP A 157 13.36 -9.17 -5.73
C ASP A 157 13.90 -7.77 -5.36
N VAL A 158 14.58 -7.15 -6.34
CA VAL A 158 15.28 -5.87 -6.15
C VAL A 158 14.31 -4.75 -5.74
N PHE A 159 13.13 -4.70 -6.34
CA PHE A 159 12.18 -3.63 -6.06
C PHE A 159 11.45 -3.83 -4.73
N ALA A 160 11.07 -5.06 -4.37
CA ALA A 160 10.49 -5.36 -3.06
C ALA A 160 11.47 -5.02 -1.94
N LEU A 161 12.74 -5.45 -2.05
CA LEU A 161 13.77 -5.09 -1.06
C LEU A 161 14.03 -3.58 -0.98
N ALA A 162 14.02 -2.87 -2.10
CA ALA A 162 14.18 -1.42 -2.09
C ALA A 162 13.06 -0.73 -1.31
N MET A 163 11.80 -1.18 -1.50
CA MET A 163 10.64 -0.70 -0.77
C MET A 163 10.75 -0.99 0.73
N GLU A 164 11.05 -2.23 1.11
CA GLU A 164 11.23 -2.62 2.51
C GLU A 164 12.32 -1.79 3.21
N LEU A 165 13.41 -1.48 2.52
CA LEU A 165 14.48 -0.62 3.05
C LEU A 165 13.99 0.82 3.26
N GLY A 166 13.24 1.38 2.33
CA GLY A 166 12.60 2.69 2.45
C GLY A 166 11.62 2.73 3.63
N ASP A 167 10.76 1.73 3.73
CA ASP A 167 9.78 1.60 4.80
C ASP A 167 10.42 1.49 6.18
N ARG A 168 11.62 0.89 6.30
CA ARG A 168 12.38 0.89 7.57
C ARG A 168 12.79 2.30 8.01
N VAL A 169 13.11 3.18 7.08
CA VAL A 169 13.39 4.60 7.38
C VAL A 169 12.12 5.29 7.84
N TYR A 170 10.99 5.07 7.16
CA TYR A 170 9.69 5.63 7.51
C TYR A 170 9.19 5.11 8.87
N ALA A 171 9.30 3.80 9.11
CA ALA A 171 8.97 3.18 10.39
C ALA A 171 9.72 3.81 11.56
N ARG A 172 11.02 4.07 11.39
CA ARG A 172 11.82 4.76 12.42
C ARG A 172 11.31 6.18 12.66
N SER A 173 10.90 6.91 11.63
CA SER A 173 10.30 8.24 11.80
C SER A 173 9.01 8.18 12.60
N VAL A 174 8.11 7.25 12.24
CA VAL A 174 6.83 7.05 12.94
C VAL A 174 7.05 6.67 14.40
N GLN A 175 8.00 5.79 14.69
CA GLN A 175 8.35 5.39 16.07
C GLN A 175 8.85 6.57 16.92
N LEU A 176 9.60 7.50 16.34
CA LEU A 176 10.21 8.62 17.06
C LEU A 176 9.30 9.85 17.14
N HIS A 177 8.48 10.08 16.12
CA HIS A 177 7.75 11.33 15.92
C HIS A 177 6.23 11.15 15.76
N GLY A 178 5.73 9.91 15.62
CA GLY A 178 4.33 9.60 15.32
C GLY A 178 3.95 9.82 13.85
N GLU A 179 4.87 10.35 13.04
CA GLU A 179 4.67 10.68 11.62
C GLU A 179 5.95 10.47 10.80
N ILE A 180 5.83 10.47 9.48
CA ILE A 180 6.97 10.51 8.57
C ILE A 180 7.36 11.97 8.39
N THR A 181 8.44 12.40 9.06
CA THR A 181 8.92 13.79 8.93
C THR A 181 9.44 14.04 7.51
N PRO A 182 9.38 15.31 7.00
CA PRO A 182 9.89 15.64 5.66
C PRO A 182 11.33 15.22 5.43
N ARG A 183 12.17 15.31 6.48
CA ARG A 183 13.56 14.86 6.41
C ARG A 183 13.66 13.34 6.20
N MET A 184 12.89 12.56 6.95
CA MET A 184 12.92 11.10 6.87
C MET A 184 12.25 10.58 5.59
N ALA A 185 11.26 11.31 5.05
CA ALA A 185 10.72 11.04 3.73
C ALA A 185 11.82 11.08 2.66
N VAL A 186 12.63 12.14 2.65
CA VAL A 186 13.78 12.25 1.72
C VAL A 186 14.81 11.14 1.94
N GLU A 187 15.10 10.76 3.19
CA GLU A 187 16.07 9.69 3.46
C GLU A 187 15.55 8.30 3.00
N GLY A 188 14.25 8.00 3.15
CA GLY A 188 13.65 6.76 2.62
C GLY A 188 13.78 6.68 1.10
N MET A 189 13.42 7.75 0.39
CA MET A 189 13.60 7.84 -1.06
C MET A 189 15.06 7.65 -1.49
N ARG A 190 16.02 8.23 -0.75
CA ARG A 190 17.44 8.05 -1.01
C ARG A 190 17.91 6.63 -0.82
N VAL A 191 17.39 5.92 0.18
CA VAL A 191 17.70 4.50 0.42
C VAL A 191 17.17 3.64 -0.73
N PHE A 192 15.93 3.87 -1.17
CA PHE A 192 15.36 3.20 -2.33
C PHE A 192 16.23 3.42 -3.57
N ASP A 193 16.49 4.67 -3.93
CA ASP A 193 17.31 5.04 -5.10
C ASP A 193 18.73 4.47 -5.04
N ALA A 194 19.35 4.48 -3.86
CA ALA A 194 20.70 3.94 -3.68
C ALA A 194 20.72 2.44 -3.90
N TYR A 195 19.75 1.70 -3.37
CA TYR A 195 19.69 0.26 -3.52
C TYR A 195 19.36 -0.15 -4.96
N VAL A 196 18.33 0.43 -5.57
CA VAL A 196 17.99 0.18 -6.98
C VAL A 196 19.14 0.58 -7.90
N GLY A 197 19.85 1.66 -7.57
CA GLY A 197 21.02 2.14 -8.31
C GLY A 197 22.24 1.20 -8.30
N LEU A 198 22.25 0.14 -7.46
CA LEU A 198 23.24 -0.94 -7.56
C LEU A 198 23.00 -1.83 -8.79
N TYR A 199 21.78 -1.86 -9.28
CA TYR A 199 21.33 -2.71 -10.39
C TYR A 199 21.02 -1.93 -11.65
N LEU A 200 20.51 -0.69 -11.53
CA LEU A 200 20.20 0.16 -12.66
C LEU A 200 21.34 1.15 -12.95
N PRO A 201 21.82 1.23 -14.20
CA PRO A 201 22.81 2.24 -14.58
C PRO A 201 22.22 3.65 -14.44
N PRO A 202 23.06 4.68 -14.31
CA PRO A 202 22.61 6.08 -14.17
C PRO A 202 21.66 6.53 -15.28
N PHE A 203 21.84 6.00 -16.48
CA PHE A 203 21.04 6.32 -17.67
C PHE A 203 20.43 5.04 -18.25
N LEU A 204 19.12 5.06 -18.45
CA LEU A 204 18.37 4.02 -19.13
C LEU A 204 17.69 4.61 -20.37
N MET A 205 17.61 3.80 -21.42
CA MET A 205 16.88 4.18 -22.62
C MET A 205 15.38 4.19 -22.32
N LYS A 206 14.70 5.30 -22.63
CA LYS A 206 13.23 5.37 -22.53
C LYS A 206 12.61 4.44 -23.58
N ARG A 207 11.49 3.83 -23.21
CA ARG A 207 10.67 3.10 -24.18
C ARG A 207 9.87 4.08 -25.05
N SER A 208 9.70 3.75 -26.32
CA SER A 208 8.72 4.43 -27.15
C SER A 208 7.33 4.08 -26.64
N VAL A 209 6.57 5.08 -26.19
CA VAL A 209 5.15 4.87 -25.89
C VAL A 209 4.43 4.71 -27.20
N PRO A 210 3.66 3.62 -27.43
CA PRO A 210 2.77 3.56 -28.58
C PRO A 210 1.82 4.75 -28.50
N ALA A 211 1.75 5.56 -29.57
CA ALA A 211 0.75 6.61 -29.64
C ALA A 211 -0.62 5.97 -29.35
N MET A 212 -1.30 6.46 -28.30
CA MET A 212 -2.67 6.03 -28.05
C MET A 212 -3.51 6.53 -29.22
N GLY A 213 -3.88 5.58 -30.10
CA GLY A 213 -4.78 5.80 -31.22
C GLY A 213 -6.23 5.90 -30.76
#